data_72b93d147f9b766b21cc9408d9f7ee44
#
_entry.id   72b93d147f9b766b21cc9408d9f7ee44
#
_cell.length_a   1.000
_cell.length_b   1.000
_cell.length_c   1.000
_cell.angle_alpha   90.00
_cell.angle_beta   90.00
_cell.angle_gamma   90.00
#
_symmetry.space_group_name_H-M   'P 1'
#
loop_
_entity.id
_entity.type
_entity.pdbx_description
1 polymer ?
#
loop_
_entity_poly.entity_id
_entity_poly.type
_entity_poly.pdbx_seq_one_letter_code
_entity_poly.pdbx_strand_id
1 'polypeptide(L)'
;MALKYEINMFETDSSDAAKTFVTFVVKNDKEQTFVVSRSVTTASKTDEQICTEAQAAAQSEIDTWASQVANIGKTWNPDTNKIE
;
A
#
# COMPACT_ATOMS: atom_id res chain seq x y z
N MET A 1 -2.96 12.91 7.44
CA MET A 1 -2.07 12.65 6.30
C MET A 1 -2.85 11.95 5.21
N ALA A 2 -2.93 12.55 4.04
CA ALA A 2 -3.63 11.96 2.92
C ALA A 2 -2.69 11.06 2.13
N LEU A 3 -3.10 9.83 1.88
CA LEU A 3 -2.38 8.92 1.02
C LEU A 3 -3.06 8.87 -0.33
N LYS A 4 -2.26 8.78 -1.39
CA LYS A 4 -2.74 8.55 -2.75
C LYS A 4 -2.35 7.16 -3.18
N TYR A 5 -3.28 6.46 -3.79
CA TYR A 5 -3.08 5.11 -4.31
C TYR A 5 -3.11 5.17 -5.82
N GLU A 6 -1.95 4.99 -6.43
CA GLU A 6 -1.84 4.96 -7.88
C GLU A 6 -1.84 3.52 -8.34
N ILE A 7 -2.75 3.18 -9.25
CA ILE A 7 -2.80 1.83 -9.82
C ILE A 7 -1.66 1.72 -10.84
N ASN A 8 -0.69 0.88 -10.54
CA ASN A 8 0.47 0.68 -11.41
C ASN A 8 0.35 -0.58 -12.26
N MET A 9 -0.42 -1.55 -11.81
CA MET A 9 -0.69 -2.77 -12.54
C MET A 9 -2.09 -3.27 -12.20
N PHE A 10 -2.82 -3.71 -13.23
CA PHE A 10 -4.18 -4.24 -13.08
C PHE A 10 -4.41 -5.20 -14.23
N GLU A 11 -4.14 -6.48 -13.99
CA GLU A 11 -4.21 -7.49 -15.05
C GLU A 11 -4.51 -8.88 -14.47
N THR A 12 -4.86 -9.80 -15.35
CA THR A 12 -5.07 -11.20 -14.96
C THR A 12 -3.77 -11.75 -14.37
N ASP A 13 -3.88 -12.41 -13.22
CA ASP A 13 -2.73 -13.05 -12.58
C ASP A 13 -2.18 -14.15 -13.48
N SER A 14 -0.87 -14.12 -13.74
CA SER A 14 -0.22 -15.07 -14.62
C SER A 14 -0.20 -16.50 -14.05
N SER A 15 -0.34 -16.64 -12.74
CA SER A 15 -0.34 -17.96 -12.06
C SER A 15 -1.75 -18.47 -11.75
N ASP A 16 -2.78 -17.60 -11.85
CA ASP A 16 -4.17 -17.97 -11.57
C ASP A 16 -5.13 -17.07 -12.37
N ALA A 17 -5.65 -17.61 -13.46
CA ALA A 17 -6.55 -16.85 -14.36
C ALA A 17 -7.87 -16.44 -13.69
N ALA A 18 -8.21 -17.02 -12.52
CA ALA A 18 -9.41 -16.64 -11.77
C ALA A 18 -9.19 -15.38 -10.92
N LYS A 19 -7.97 -14.85 -10.90
CA LYS A 19 -7.60 -13.69 -10.09
C LYS A 19 -7.09 -12.53 -10.94
N THR A 20 -7.24 -11.34 -10.40
CA THR A 20 -6.67 -10.12 -10.96
C THR A 20 -5.51 -9.67 -10.07
N PHE A 21 -4.36 -9.42 -10.67
CA PHE A 21 -3.18 -8.93 -9.98
C PHE A 21 -3.19 -7.41 -10.00
N VAL A 22 -3.16 -6.81 -8.82
CA VAL A 22 -3.22 -5.35 -8.64
C VAL A 22 -1.97 -4.89 -7.93
N THR A 23 -1.31 -3.89 -8.48
CA THR A 23 -0.19 -3.21 -7.84
C THR A 23 -0.56 -1.77 -7.59
N PHE A 24 -0.44 -1.35 -6.34
CA PHE A 24 -0.56 0.06 -5.95
C PHE A 24 0.81 0.65 -5.66
N VAL A 25 1.00 1.87 -6.09
CA VAL A 25 2.07 2.73 -5.57
C VAL A 25 1.40 3.71 -4.62
N VAL A 26 1.65 3.55 -3.33
CA VAL A 26 1.06 4.40 -2.29
C VAL A 26 2.01 5.57 -2.05
N LYS A 27 1.48 6.78 -2.12
CA LYS A 27 2.27 8.01 -1.96
C LYS A 27 1.71 8.83 -0.80
N ASN A 28 2.61 9.42 -0.01
CA ASN A 28 2.22 10.37 1.02
C ASN A 28 2.46 11.81 0.54
N ASP A 29 2.17 12.77 1.41
CA ASP A 29 2.33 14.20 1.09
C ASP A 29 3.79 14.68 1.01
N LYS A 30 4.74 13.81 1.37
CA LYS A 30 6.18 14.07 1.27
C LYS A 30 6.82 13.34 0.07
N GLU A 31 6.00 12.85 -0.85
CA GLU A 31 6.42 12.12 -2.04
C GLU A 31 7.19 10.82 -1.76
N GLN A 32 7.05 10.27 -0.57
CA GLN A 32 7.57 8.95 -0.25
C GLN A 32 6.60 7.90 -0.78
N THR A 33 7.12 6.77 -1.22
CA THR A 33 6.32 5.76 -1.91
C THR A 33 6.49 4.37 -1.28
N PHE A 34 5.43 3.59 -1.39
CA PHE A 34 5.41 2.19 -0.99
C PHE A 34 4.67 1.39 -2.05
N VAL A 35 5.30 0.35 -2.57
CA VAL A 35 4.71 -0.49 -3.62
C VAL A 35 4.19 -1.77 -2.97
N VAL A 36 2.93 -2.09 -3.25
CA VAL A 36 2.29 -3.28 -2.71
C VAL A 36 1.44 -3.93 -3.79
N SER A 37 1.46 -5.26 -3.83
CA SER A 37 0.72 -6.03 -4.82
C SER A 37 -0.12 -7.11 -4.15
N ARG A 38 -1.31 -7.34 -4.69
CA ARG A 38 -2.21 -8.40 -4.23
C ARG A 38 -2.98 -8.98 -5.39
N SER A 39 -3.30 -10.27 -5.30
CA SER A 39 -4.19 -10.93 -6.23
C SER A 39 -5.56 -11.09 -5.58
N VAL A 40 -6.61 -10.76 -6.32
CA VAL A 40 -7.99 -10.77 -5.85
C VAL A 40 -8.83 -11.61 -6.80
N THR A 41 -9.71 -12.44 -6.25
CA THR A 41 -10.64 -13.23 -7.07
C THR A 41 -11.52 -12.30 -7.90
N THR A 42 -11.56 -12.54 -9.22
CA THR A 42 -12.19 -11.63 -10.18
C THR A 42 -13.70 -11.81 -10.28
N ALA A 43 -14.20 -13.04 -10.12
CA ALA A 43 -15.58 -13.40 -10.40
C ALA A 43 -16.59 -12.54 -9.64
N SER A 44 -17.58 -12.02 -10.37
CA SER A 44 -18.70 -11.25 -9.84
C SER A 44 -18.32 -9.91 -9.18
N LYS A 45 -17.17 -9.35 -9.55
CA LYS A 45 -16.67 -8.09 -8.98
C LYS A 45 -16.43 -7.05 -10.04
N THR A 46 -16.70 -5.78 -9.69
CA THR A 46 -16.29 -4.65 -10.51
C THR A 46 -14.80 -4.35 -10.25
N ASP A 47 -14.19 -3.55 -11.12
CA ASP A 47 -12.80 -3.13 -10.95
C ASP A 47 -12.60 -2.40 -9.63
N GLU A 48 -13.55 -1.58 -9.20
CA GLU A 48 -13.53 -0.85 -7.93
C GLU A 48 -13.58 -1.79 -6.74
N GLN A 49 -14.39 -2.86 -6.83
CA GLN A 49 -14.44 -3.88 -5.77
C GLN A 49 -13.14 -4.65 -5.65
N ILE A 50 -12.51 -4.96 -6.78
CA ILE A 50 -11.19 -5.62 -6.83
C ILE A 50 -10.15 -4.73 -6.15
N CYS A 51 -10.12 -3.44 -6.46
CA CYS A 51 -9.20 -2.48 -5.82
C CYS A 51 -9.47 -2.36 -4.33
N THR A 52 -10.73 -2.33 -3.91
CA THR A 52 -11.11 -2.28 -2.49
C THR A 52 -10.58 -3.48 -1.73
N GLU A 53 -10.73 -4.67 -2.29
CA GLU A 53 -10.23 -5.90 -1.65
C GLU A 53 -8.70 -5.96 -1.64
N ALA A 54 -8.05 -5.53 -2.71
CA ALA A 54 -6.58 -5.49 -2.77
C ALA A 54 -6.04 -4.52 -1.71
N GLN A 55 -6.65 -3.35 -1.57
CA GLN A 55 -6.27 -2.39 -0.54
C GLN A 55 -6.47 -2.97 0.86
N ALA A 56 -7.62 -3.58 1.11
CA ALA A 56 -7.93 -4.17 2.42
C ALA A 56 -6.93 -5.27 2.78
N ALA A 57 -6.53 -6.09 1.82
CA ALA A 57 -5.56 -7.16 2.03
C ALA A 57 -4.16 -6.63 2.36
N ALA A 58 -3.83 -5.44 1.89
CA ALA A 58 -2.52 -4.81 2.08
C ALA A 58 -2.52 -3.76 3.20
N GLN A 59 -3.67 -3.48 3.83
CA GLN A 59 -3.83 -2.34 4.72
C GLN A 59 -2.87 -2.36 5.90
N SER A 60 -2.62 -3.51 6.51
CA SER A 60 -1.69 -3.59 7.64
C SER A 60 -0.26 -3.24 7.26
N GLU A 61 0.17 -3.63 6.06
CA GLU A 61 1.50 -3.28 5.55
C GLU A 61 1.60 -1.79 5.23
N ILE A 62 0.54 -1.23 4.66
CA ILE A 62 0.47 0.21 4.36
C ILE A 62 0.52 1.02 5.65
N ASP A 63 -0.24 0.61 6.66
CA ASP A 63 -0.25 1.29 7.96
C ASP A 63 1.11 1.23 8.64
N THR A 64 1.78 0.09 8.58
CA THR A 64 3.13 -0.08 9.12
C THR A 64 4.11 0.86 8.42
N TRP A 65 4.07 0.89 7.08
CA TRP A 65 4.91 1.80 6.30
C TRP A 65 4.64 3.26 6.66
N ALA A 66 3.36 3.66 6.72
CA ALA A 66 2.98 5.04 7.03
C ALA A 66 3.50 5.46 8.41
N SER A 67 3.42 4.58 9.41
CA SER A 67 3.96 4.81 10.73
C SER A 67 5.47 4.97 10.73
N GLN A 68 6.16 4.14 9.97
CA GLN A 68 7.62 4.16 9.91
C GLN A 68 8.14 5.43 9.22
N VAL A 69 7.57 5.79 8.08
CA VAL A 69 8.03 6.97 7.34
C VAL A 69 7.67 8.29 8.05
N ALA A 70 6.72 8.26 8.95
CA ALA A 70 6.39 9.43 9.77
C ALA A 70 7.56 9.85 10.67
N ASN A 71 8.49 8.95 10.92
CA ASN A 71 9.69 9.24 11.72
C ASN A 71 10.81 9.89 10.90
N ILE A 72 10.74 9.82 9.58
CA ILE A 72 11.75 10.44 8.73
C ILE A 72 11.67 11.97 8.88
N GLY A 73 12.82 12.57 9.17
CA GLY A 73 12.91 14.01 9.42
C GLY A 73 12.84 14.39 10.89
N LYS A 74 12.51 13.45 11.76
CA LYS A 74 12.57 13.64 13.22
C LYS A 74 13.99 13.38 13.72
N THR A 75 14.27 13.82 14.92
CA THR A 75 15.58 13.69 15.55
C THR A 75 15.57 12.55 16.57
N TRP A 76 16.58 11.72 16.53
CA TRP A 76 16.81 10.71 17.55
C TRP A 76 17.73 11.27 18.63
N ASN A 77 17.31 11.18 19.89
CA ASN A 77 18.13 11.58 21.04
C ASN A 77 18.69 10.33 21.73
N PRO A 78 19.98 10.02 21.59
CA PRO A 78 20.56 8.83 22.20
C PRO A 78 20.67 8.89 23.73
N ASP A 79 20.65 10.09 24.32
CA ASP A 79 20.74 10.25 25.77
C ASP A 79 19.43 9.84 26.45
N THR A 80 18.31 10.11 25.83
CA THR A 80 16.98 9.79 26.35
C THR A 80 16.37 8.55 25.70
N ASN A 81 16.96 8.06 24.60
CA ASN A 81 16.43 6.99 23.76
C ASN A 81 15.03 7.31 23.24
N LYS A 82 14.84 8.54 22.78
CA LYS A 82 13.55 9.01 22.28
C LYS A 82 13.68 9.71 20.93
N ILE A 83 12.58 9.68 20.20
CA ILE A 83 12.41 10.47 18.98
C ILE A 83 11.81 11.82 19.40
N GLU A 84 12.39 12.90 18.92
CA GLU A 84 11.97 14.27 19.26
C GLU A 84 11.58 15.08 18.03
#